data_7d6072e31fdeb846fc1019b21d591118
#
_entry.id   7d6072e31fdeb846fc1019b21d591118
#
_cell.length_a   1.000
_cell.length_b   1.000
_cell.length_c   1.000
_cell.angle_alpha   90.00
_cell.angle_beta   90.00
_cell.angle_gamma   90.00
#
_symmetry.space_group_name_H-M   'P 1'
#
loop_
_entity.id
_entity.type
_entity.pdbx_description
1 polymer ?
#
loop_
_entity_poly.entity_id
_entity_poly.type
_entity_poly.pdbx_seq_one_letter_code
_entity_poly.pdbx_strand_id
1 'polypeptide(L)'
;MGTLKTIFLDSDGVLNKVIMKNNKPAAPTTLAELEIPEEVKPCLDRLKAAGYLLICVTNKPDIERGLMTQETIDAIYKKMRHDLPLDDVFICYSENSACYKPKPGLLLEAAKKYNIDMLHSYMIGDRWHDVGAGQNAGCQTIWINRGYAEPAPEPPANYTAYSLTEATEWILYNHPFSIPDSFA
;
A
#
# COMPACT_ATOMS: atom_id res chain seq x y z
N MET A 1 -8.12 -12.83 -21.19
CA MET A 1 -8.03 -11.53 -20.50
C MET A 1 -6.57 -11.33 -20.12
N GLY A 2 -5.99 -10.17 -20.41
CA GLY A 2 -4.61 -9.85 -20.00
C GLY A 2 -4.48 -9.76 -18.48
N THR A 3 -3.26 -9.94 -17.99
CA THR A 3 -2.93 -9.71 -16.57
C THR A 3 -2.86 -8.21 -16.26
N LEU A 4 -3.24 -7.82 -15.04
CA LEU A 4 -3.26 -6.42 -14.60
C LEU A 4 -1.99 -6.10 -13.81
N LYS A 5 -1.37 -4.95 -14.10
CA LYS A 5 -0.31 -4.38 -13.27
C LYS A 5 -0.92 -3.63 -12.10
N THR A 6 -0.36 -3.79 -10.93
CA THR A 6 -0.96 -3.29 -9.69
C THR A 6 0.07 -2.53 -8.84
N ILE A 7 -0.38 -1.45 -8.22
CA ILE A 7 0.32 -0.84 -7.10
C ILE A 7 -0.42 -1.24 -5.83
N PHE A 8 0.22 -2.08 -5.02
CA PHE A 8 -0.20 -2.36 -3.66
C PHE A 8 0.33 -1.25 -2.75
N LEU A 9 -0.52 -0.74 -1.89
CA LEU A 9 -0.21 0.40 -1.01
C LEU A 9 -0.56 0.03 0.42
N ASP A 10 0.37 0.22 1.36
CA ASP A 10 -0.02 0.26 2.77
C ASP A 10 -0.87 1.50 3.05
N SER A 11 -1.63 1.48 4.15
CA SER A 11 -2.44 2.64 4.51
C SER A 11 -1.69 3.63 5.40
N ASP A 12 -1.29 3.20 6.60
CA ASP A 12 -0.70 4.07 7.61
C ASP A 12 0.76 4.41 7.27
N GLY A 13 1.05 5.69 7.08
CA GLY A 13 2.36 6.17 6.65
C GLY A 13 2.56 6.24 5.13
N VAL A 14 1.62 5.71 4.33
CA VAL A 14 1.62 5.79 2.86
C VAL A 14 0.41 6.59 2.37
N LEU A 15 -0.81 6.11 2.61
CA LEU A 15 -2.05 6.77 2.17
C LEU A 15 -2.57 7.78 3.20
N ASN A 16 -2.30 7.55 4.46
CA ASN A 16 -2.63 8.47 5.56
C ASN A 16 -1.45 8.64 6.50
N LYS A 17 -1.47 9.75 7.25
CA LYS A 17 -0.46 9.99 8.29
C LYS A 17 -0.61 8.98 9.43
N VAL A 18 0.53 8.59 10.00
CA VAL A 18 0.56 7.86 11.27
C VAL A 18 0.41 8.82 12.44
N ILE A 19 -0.05 8.28 13.58
CA ILE A 19 -0.02 8.97 14.86
C ILE A 19 1.16 8.43 15.65
N MET A 20 2.03 9.31 16.13
CA MET A 20 3.17 8.87 16.95
C MET A 20 2.72 8.61 18.39
N LYS A 21 2.74 7.34 18.80
CA LYS A 21 2.45 6.91 20.18
C LYS A 21 3.72 6.26 20.77
N ASN A 22 4.25 6.83 21.86
CA ASN A 22 5.47 6.32 22.49
C ASN A 22 6.65 6.13 21.52
N ASN A 23 6.88 7.11 20.64
CA ASN A 23 7.89 7.09 19.57
C ASN A 23 7.73 5.97 18.55
N LYS A 24 6.55 5.35 18.44
CA LYS A 24 6.23 4.33 17.41
C LYS A 24 5.09 4.81 16.54
N PRO A 25 5.13 4.51 15.23
CA PRO A 25 4.00 4.78 14.33
C PRO A 25 2.80 3.92 14.73
N ALA A 26 1.64 4.54 14.83
CA ALA A 26 0.36 3.91 15.13
C ALA A 26 -0.70 4.35 14.11
N ALA A 27 -1.68 3.51 13.87
CA ALA A 27 -2.83 3.83 13.05
C ALA A 27 -3.73 4.89 13.73
N PRO A 28 -4.45 5.72 12.96
CA PRO A 28 -5.59 6.47 13.48
C PRO A 28 -6.66 5.49 14.01
N THR A 29 -7.17 5.78 15.21
CA THR A 29 -8.16 4.94 15.89
C THR A 29 -9.57 5.49 15.79
N THR A 30 -9.73 6.68 15.22
CA THR A 30 -11.00 7.33 14.94
C THR A 30 -11.00 7.98 13.56
N LEU A 31 -12.18 8.23 13.01
CA LEU A 31 -12.31 8.94 11.73
C LEU A 31 -11.78 10.38 11.80
N ALA A 32 -11.87 11.02 12.98
CA ALA A 32 -11.37 12.37 13.20
C ALA A 32 -9.82 12.46 13.18
N GLU A 33 -9.15 11.37 13.48
CA GLU A 33 -7.68 11.25 13.41
C GLU A 33 -7.16 10.93 12.00
N LEU A 34 -8.05 10.54 11.07
CA LEU A 34 -7.65 10.22 9.70
C LEU A 34 -7.24 11.50 8.95
N GLU A 35 -5.97 11.59 8.62
CA GLU A 35 -5.41 12.68 7.82
C GLU A 35 -4.75 12.10 6.55
N ILE A 36 -5.31 12.43 5.38
CA ILE A 36 -4.75 12.07 4.07
C ILE A 36 -3.88 13.24 3.60
N PRO A 37 -2.55 13.06 3.41
CA PRO A 37 -1.69 14.12 2.88
C PRO A 37 -2.11 14.58 1.50
N GLU A 38 -1.96 15.87 1.21
CA GLU A 38 -2.37 16.47 -0.07
C GLU A 38 -1.69 15.85 -1.29
N GLU A 39 -0.48 15.31 -1.13
CA GLU A 39 0.28 14.65 -2.19
C GLU A 39 -0.33 13.31 -2.65
N VAL A 40 -1.10 12.64 -1.78
CA VAL A 40 -1.54 11.25 -2.01
C VAL A 40 -2.44 11.15 -3.24
N LYS A 41 -3.50 11.93 -3.28
CA LYS A 41 -4.46 11.84 -4.39
C LYS A 41 -3.82 12.13 -5.76
N PRO A 42 -3.03 13.21 -5.97
CA PRO A 42 -2.32 13.44 -7.22
C PRO A 42 -1.38 12.31 -7.63
N CYS A 43 -0.66 11.69 -6.69
CA CYS A 43 0.19 10.53 -6.96
C CYS A 43 -0.63 9.35 -7.48
N LEU A 44 -1.73 9.02 -6.79
CA LEU A 44 -2.61 7.92 -7.17
C LEU A 44 -3.30 8.17 -8.52
N ASP A 45 -3.74 9.39 -8.79
CA ASP A 45 -4.35 9.76 -10.08
C ASP A 45 -3.36 9.53 -11.24
N ARG A 46 -2.07 9.85 -11.06
CA ARG A 46 -1.02 9.62 -12.05
C ARG A 46 -0.76 8.13 -12.27
N LEU A 47 -0.67 7.33 -11.21
CA LEU A 47 -0.51 5.88 -11.30
C LEU A 47 -1.72 5.24 -11.97
N LYS A 48 -2.93 5.73 -11.68
CA LYS A 48 -4.16 5.28 -12.33
C LYS A 48 -4.17 5.60 -13.83
N ALA A 49 -3.79 6.84 -14.19
CA ALA A 49 -3.64 7.26 -15.59
C ALA A 49 -2.57 6.41 -16.32
N ALA A 50 -1.57 5.91 -15.59
CA ALA A 50 -0.56 4.97 -16.07
C ALA A 50 -1.08 3.53 -16.21
N GLY A 51 -2.37 3.27 -16.00
CA GLY A 51 -2.99 1.97 -16.20
C GLY A 51 -2.79 0.97 -15.06
N TYR A 52 -2.30 1.40 -13.90
CA TYR A 52 -2.18 0.53 -12.73
C TYR A 52 -3.52 0.38 -12.01
N LEU A 53 -3.78 -0.84 -11.53
CA LEU A 53 -4.76 -1.10 -10.50
C LEU A 53 -4.20 -0.62 -9.15
N LEU A 54 -4.99 0.05 -8.33
CA LEU A 54 -4.56 0.59 -7.04
C LEU A 54 -5.27 -0.14 -5.90
N ILE A 55 -4.53 -0.93 -5.13
CA ILE A 55 -5.07 -1.76 -4.06
C ILE A 55 -4.39 -1.43 -2.74
N CYS A 56 -5.18 -1.03 -1.75
CA CYS A 56 -4.71 -0.90 -0.38
C CYS A 56 -4.61 -2.28 0.28
N VAL A 57 -3.48 -2.59 0.93
CA VAL A 57 -3.24 -3.84 1.67
C VAL A 57 -2.69 -3.50 3.06
N THR A 58 -3.45 -3.75 4.11
CA THR A 58 -3.13 -3.23 5.44
C THR A 58 -3.34 -4.25 6.57
N ASN A 59 -2.49 -4.18 7.60
CA ASN A 59 -2.65 -4.90 8.86
C ASN A 59 -3.44 -4.04 9.85
N LYS A 60 -4.50 -4.58 10.44
CA LYS A 60 -5.32 -3.91 11.48
C LYS A 60 -5.58 -4.85 12.67
N PRO A 61 -4.54 -5.22 13.42
CA PRO A 61 -4.70 -6.10 14.58
C PRO A 61 -5.41 -5.41 15.75
N ASP A 62 -5.65 -4.10 15.64
CA ASP A 62 -6.27 -3.29 16.70
C ASP A 62 -7.70 -3.75 17.05
N ILE A 63 -8.39 -4.45 16.13
CA ILE A 63 -9.67 -5.11 16.44
C ILE A 63 -9.46 -6.25 17.45
N GLU A 64 -8.55 -7.19 17.19
CA GLU A 64 -8.26 -8.29 18.11
C GLU A 64 -7.75 -7.79 19.46
N ARG A 65 -7.07 -6.65 19.47
CA ARG A 65 -6.58 -6.00 20.68
C ARG A 65 -7.64 -5.18 21.43
N GLY A 66 -8.85 -5.05 20.87
CA GLY A 66 -9.92 -4.24 21.44
C GLY A 66 -9.68 -2.73 21.43
N LEU A 67 -8.77 -2.25 20.58
CA LEU A 67 -8.40 -0.83 20.44
C LEU A 67 -9.25 -0.10 19.39
N MET A 68 -9.89 -0.84 18.49
CA MET A 68 -10.77 -0.32 17.44
C MET A 68 -11.99 -1.21 17.27
N THR A 69 -13.09 -0.63 16.79
CA THR A 69 -14.28 -1.39 16.39
C THR A 69 -14.31 -1.60 14.87
N GLN A 70 -15.07 -2.60 14.43
CA GLN A 70 -15.26 -2.85 12.98
C GLN A 70 -15.90 -1.64 12.30
N GLU A 71 -16.87 -1.00 12.94
CA GLU A 71 -17.56 0.17 12.40
C GLU A 71 -16.59 1.34 12.17
N THR A 72 -15.60 1.52 13.06
CA THR A 72 -14.57 2.56 12.88
C THR A 72 -13.68 2.26 11.69
N ILE A 73 -13.23 1.01 11.53
CA ILE A 73 -12.41 0.61 10.39
C ILE A 73 -13.19 0.77 9.08
N ASP A 74 -14.43 0.32 9.05
CA ASP A 74 -15.31 0.43 7.87
C ASP A 74 -15.52 1.90 7.49
N ALA A 75 -15.72 2.79 8.47
CA ALA A 75 -15.86 4.23 8.22
C ALA A 75 -14.58 4.85 7.65
N ILE A 76 -13.40 4.50 8.18
CA ILE A 76 -12.10 4.97 7.70
C ILE A 76 -11.89 4.55 6.23
N TYR A 77 -12.03 3.26 5.92
CA TYR A 77 -11.77 2.78 4.55
C TYR A 77 -12.86 3.16 3.56
N LYS A 78 -14.11 3.34 4.00
CA LYS A 78 -15.17 3.94 3.18
C LYS A 78 -14.80 5.38 2.78
N LYS A 79 -14.30 6.18 3.74
CA LYS A 79 -13.83 7.53 3.44
C LYS A 79 -12.62 7.52 2.51
N MET A 80 -11.62 6.68 2.76
CA MET A 80 -10.44 6.57 1.89
C MET A 80 -10.82 6.19 0.45
N ARG A 81 -11.73 5.23 0.25
CA ARG A 81 -12.24 4.87 -1.08
C ARG A 81 -13.09 5.94 -1.74
N HIS A 82 -13.72 6.81 -0.97
CA HIS A 82 -14.44 7.96 -1.50
C HIS A 82 -13.48 9.06 -1.98
N ASP A 83 -12.42 9.33 -1.22
CA ASP A 83 -11.51 10.45 -1.45
C ASP A 83 -10.35 10.09 -2.41
N LEU A 84 -9.99 8.82 -2.50
CA LEU A 84 -8.85 8.31 -3.27
C LEU A 84 -9.31 7.32 -4.36
N PRO A 85 -8.65 7.27 -5.52
CA PRO A 85 -9.01 6.40 -6.64
C PRO A 85 -8.59 4.94 -6.41
N LEU A 86 -8.84 4.38 -5.21
CA LEU A 86 -8.56 3.00 -4.86
C LEU A 86 -9.57 2.06 -5.52
N ASP A 87 -9.09 1.02 -6.17
CA ASP A 87 -9.93 -0.03 -6.76
C ASP A 87 -10.45 -0.99 -5.70
N ASP A 88 -9.60 -1.32 -4.71
CA ASP A 88 -9.99 -2.19 -3.61
C ASP A 88 -9.17 -1.97 -2.34
N VAL A 89 -9.63 -2.57 -1.24
CA VAL A 89 -8.96 -2.56 0.06
C VAL A 89 -9.02 -3.96 0.65
N PHE A 90 -7.86 -4.51 1.00
CA PHE A 90 -7.71 -5.80 1.70
C PHE A 90 -7.14 -5.55 3.09
N ILE A 91 -7.80 -6.06 4.11
CA ILE A 91 -7.45 -5.81 5.51
C ILE A 91 -7.20 -7.15 6.22
N CYS A 92 -6.07 -7.24 6.91
CA CYS A 92 -5.76 -8.37 7.79
C CYS A 92 -5.95 -7.96 9.25
N TYR A 93 -6.82 -8.66 9.95
CA TYR A 93 -7.18 -8.35 11.33
C TYR A 93 -6.40 -9.16 12.36
N SER A 94 -5.80 -10.30 11.97
CA SER A 94 -5.15 -11.23 12.89
C SER A 94 -3.66 -11.38 12.61
N GLU A 95 -2.83 -11.19 13.65
CA GLU A 95 -1.37 -11.35 13.56
C GLU A 95 -0.97 -12.79 13.24
N ASN A 96 -1.78 -13.75 13.63
CA ASN A 96 -1.53 -15.19 13.41
C ASN A 96 -1.93 -15.66 12.01
N SER A 97 -2.66 -14.85 11.25
CA SER A 97 -3.15 -15.20 9.92
C SER A 97 -2.05 -15.19 8.86
N ALA A 98 -2.25 -15.96 7.79
CA ALA A 98 -1.41 -15.92 6.59
C ALA A 98 -1.50 -14.58 5.83
N CYS A 99 -2.53 -13.77 6.10
CA CYS A 99 -2.70 -12.44 5.51
C CYS A 99 -1.82 -11.36 6.16
N TYR A 100 -1.30 -11.60 7.38
CA TYR A 100 -0.58 -10.58 8.16
C TYR A 100 0.83 -10.35 7.60
N LYS A 101 1.09 -9.14 7.09
CA LYS A 101 2.40 -8.74 6.58
C LYS A 101 3.48 -8.90 7.67
N PRO A 102 4.65 -9.50 7.40
CA PRO A 102 5.30 -9.69 6.08
C PRO A 102 4.88 -10.95 5.30
N LYS A 103 3.89 -11.71 5.75
CA LYS A 103 3.35 -12.81 4.96
C LYS A 103 2.59 -12.24 3.75
N PRO A 104 2.61 -12.92 2.57
CA PRO A 104 2.11 -12.35 1.32
C PRO A 104 0.59 -12.50 1.12
N GLY A 105 -0.16 -13.02 2.10
CA GLY A 105 -1.54 -13.48 1.90
C GLY A 105 -2.48 -12.44 1.30
N LEU A 106 -2.45 -11.17 1.76
CA LEU A 106 -3.31 -10.11 1.19
C LEU A 106 -2.99 -9.86 -0.30
N LEU A 107 -1.70 -9.82 -0.65
CA LEU A 107 -1.27 -9.56 -2.02
C LEU A 107 -1.68 -10.72 -2.94
N LEU A 108 -1.49 -11.97 -2.48
CA LEU A 108 -1.85 -13.17 -3.24
C LEU A 108 -3.37 -13.33 -3.39
N GLU A 109 -4.15 -12.94 -2.39
CA GLU A 109 -5.62 -12.90 -2.47
C GLU A 109 -6.09 -11.91 -3.54
N ALA A 110 -5.55 -10.70 -3.52
CA ALA A 110 -5.83 -9.70 -4.54
C ALA A 110 -5.37 -10.15 -5.93
N ALA A 111 -4.19 -10.77 -6.04
CA ALA A 111 -3.66 -11.30 -7.29
C ALA A 111 -4.60 -12.35 -7.91
N LYS A 112 -5.14 -13.24 -7.09
CA LYS A 112 -6.14 -14.23 -7.52
C LYS A 112 -7.45 -13.57 -7.96
N LYS A 113 -7.94 -12.57 -7.21
CA LYS A 113 -9.20 -11.88 -7.50
C LYS A 113 -9.16 -11.11 -8.83
N TYR A 114 -8.04 -10.44 -9.11
CA TYR A 114 -7.92 -9.51 -10.23
C TYR A 114 -7.02 -10.01 -11.37
N ASN A 115 -6.51 -11.24 -11.29
CA ASN A 115 -5.54 -11.77 -12.26
C ASN A 115 -4.33 -10.86 -12.44
N ILE A 116 -3.64 -10.55 -11.34
CA ILE A 116 -2.54 -9.57 -11.30
C ILE A 116 -1.23 -10.19 -11.79
N ASP A 117 -0.49 -9.44 -12.59
CA ASP A 117 0.90 -9.73 -12.94
C ASP A 117 1.83 -9.24 -11.80
N MET A 118 2.21 -10.14 -10.92
CA MET A 118 3.02 -9.80 -9.74
C MET A 118 4.41 -9.30 -10.11
N LEU A 119 5.04 -9.82 -11.18
CA LEU A 119 6.38 -9.42 -11.61
C LEU A 119 6.44 -7.96 -12.09
N HIS A 120 5.33 -7.44 -12.61
CA HIS A 120 5.21 -6.06 -13.09
C HIS A 120 4.36 -5.19 -12.14
N SER A 121 4.21 -5.63 -10.90
CA SER A 121 3.48 -4.94 -9.84
C SER A 121 4.42 -4.49 -8.73
N TYR A 122 3.97 -3.56 -7.91
CA TYR A 122 4.77 -2.94 -6.84
C TYR A 122 4.03 -3.02 -5.50
N MET A 123 4.80 -3.24 -4.42
CA MET A 123 4.35 -2.98 -3.05
C MET A 123 5.06 -1.73 -2.54
N ILE A 124 4.28 -0.71 -2.17
CA ILE A 124 4.75 0.52 -1.53
C ILE A 124 4.35 0.49 -0.06
N GLY A 125 5.32 0.56 0.82
CA GLY A 125 5.11 0.60 2.26
C GLY A 125 6.17 1.42 2.98
N ASP A 126 5.90 1.77 4.22
CA ASP A 126 6.81 2.59 5.03
C ASP A 126 7.56 1.77 6.10
N ARG A 127 7.25 0.47 6.21
CA ARG A 127 7.85 -0.43 7.20
C ARG A 127 8.42 -1.70 6.55
N TRP A 128 9.37 -2.33 7.25
CA TRP A 128 10.03 -3.56 6.81
C TRP A 128 9.06 -4.70 6.45
N HIS A 129 7.95 -4.83 7.17
CA HIS A 129 6.98 -5.90 6.90
C HIS A 129 6.20 -5.71 5.59
N ASP A 130 6.06 -4.49 5.11
CA ASP A 130 5.45 -4.20 3.80
C ASP A 130 6.37 -4.69 2.69
N VAL A 131 7.65 -4.32 2.79
CA VAL A 131 8.69 -4.77 1.86
C VAL A 131 8.77 -6.30 1.86
N GLY A 132 8.79 -6.92 3.05
CA GLY A 132 8.78 -8.38 3.17
C GLY A 132 7.56 -9.04 2.52
N ALA A 133 6.37 -8.46 2.66
CA ALA A 133 5.17 -8.98 2.02
C ALA A 133 5.25 -8.90 0.49
N GLY A 134 5.74 -7.79 -0.06
CA GLY A 134 5.97 -7.60 -1.49
C GLY A 134 6.98 -8.60 -2.05
N GLN A 135 8.12 -8.77 -1.39
CA GLN A 135 9.17 -9.73 -1.77
C GLN A 135 8.63 -11.17 -1.74
N ASN A 136 7.92 -11.55 -0.67
CA ASN A 136 7.33 -12.87 -0.52
C ASN A 136 6.21 -13.15 -1.53
N ALA A 137 5.54 -12.11 -2.02
CA ALA A 137 4.52 -12.20 -3.07
C ALA A 137 5.09 -12.17 -4.49
N GLY A 138 6.37 -11.85 -4.66
CA GLY A 138 7.07 -11.81 -5.95
C GLY A 138 6.85 -10.51 -6.74
N CYS A 139 6.48 -9.40 -6.10
CA CYS A 139 6.42 -8.09 -6.73
C CYS A 139 7.64 -7.23 -6.38
N GLN A 140 7.83 -6.14 -7.13
CA GLN A 140 8.84 -5.14 -6.79
C GLN A 140 8.42 -4.36 -5.54
N THR A 141 9.40 -3.87 -4.78
CA THR A 141 9.13 -3.23 -3.50
C THR A 141 9.75 -1.83 -3.44
N ILE A 142 8.99 -0.90 -2.88
CA ILE A 142 9.45 0.47 -2.62
C ILE A 142 9.22 0.75 -1.14
N TRP A 143 10.30 1.09 -0.45
CA TRP A 143 10.26 1.48 0.95
C TRP A 143 10.25 3.00 1.08
N ILE A 144 9.17 3.55 1.64
CA ILE A 144 9.13 4.97 2.01
C ILE A 144 9.77 5.10 3.40
N ASN A 145 11.02 5.50 3.45
CA ASN A 145 11.74 5.69 4.69
C ASN A 145 11.24 6.94 5.42
N ARG A 146 10.43 6.73 6.46
CA ARG A 146 9.91 7.79 7.34
C ARG A 146 10.81 8.08 8.54
N GLY A 147 11.96 7.40 8.66
CA GLY A 147 12.89 7.60 9.78
C GLY A 147 12.40 7.05 11.11
N TYR A 148 11.54 6.04 11.09
CA TYR A 148 11.09 5.39 12.34
C TYR A 148 12.27 4.68 13.03
N ALA A 149 12.20 4.60 14.36
CA ALA A 149 13.15 3.83 15.18
C ALA A 149 12.88 2.32 15.06
N GLU A 150 12.90 1.80 13.82
CA GLU A 150 12.69 0.41 13.47
C GLU A 150 13.80 -0.07 12.54
N PRO A 151 14.07 -1.40 12.49
CA PRO A 151 15.01 -1.95 11.52
C PRO A 151 14.62 -1.62 10.08
N ALA A 152 15.62 -1.32 9.24
CA ALA A 152 15.42 -1.25 7.80
C ALA A 152 14.97 -2.63 7.24
N PRO A 153 14.30 -2.67 6.09
CA PRO A 153 13.96 -3.93 5.43
C PRO A 153 15.21 -4.77 5.13
N GLU A 154 15.13 -6.08 5.44
CA GLU A 154 16.17 -7.06 5.13
C GLU A 154 15.48 -8.30 4.52
N PRO A 155 15.73 -8.67 3.26
CA PRO A 155 16.55 -7.95 2.25
C PRO A 155 16.03 -6.52 1.93
N PRO A 156 16.89 -5.63 1.40
CA PRO A 156 16.47 -4.26 1.11
C PRO A 156 15.38 -4.22 0.01
N ALA A 157 14.59 -3.16 0.00
CA ALA A 157 13.64 -2.89 -1.08
C ALA A 157 14.34 -2.64 -2.42
N ASN A 158 13.65 -2.84 -3.53
CA ASN A 158 14.17 -2.50 -4.87
C ASN A 158 14.46 -1.00 -5.01
N TYR A 159 13.70 -0.16 -4.31
CA TYR A 159 13.94 1.28 -4.25
C TYR A 159 13.58 1.83 -2.85
N THR A 160 14.36 2.80 -2.38
CA THR A 160 14.06 3.56 -1.16
C THR A 160 13.68 4.98 -1.54
N ALA A 161 12.47 5.40 -1.19
CA ALA A 161 11.95 6.75 -1.37
C ALA A 161 11.75 7.43 -0.01
N TYR A 162 11.59 8.75 -0.02
CA TYR A 162 11.30 9.55 1.19
C TYR A 162 9.90 10.17 1.15
N SER A 163 9.18 10.00 0.04
CA SER A 163 7.78 10.43 -0.13
C SER A 163 7.04 9.52 -1.10
N LEU A 164 5.70 9.58 -1.10
CA LEU A 164 4.90 8.89 -2.11
C LEU A 164 5.11 9.51 -3.49
N THR A 165 5.37 10.82 -3.55
CA THR A 165 5.71 11.52 -4.79
C THR A 165 6.97 10.92 -5.42
N GLU A 166 8.06 10.75 -4.64
CA GLU A 166 9.31 10.18 -5.14
C GLU A 166 9.12 8.71 -5.59
N ALA A 167 8.37 7.92 -4.84
CA ALA A 167 8.03 6.55 -5.20
C ALA A 167 7.26 6.50 -6.55
N THR A 168 6.28 7.40 -6.72
CA THR A 168 5.48 7.52 -7.94
C THR A 168 6.35 7.92 -9.14
N GLU A 169 7.22 8.91 -8.99
CA GLU A 169 8.16 9.34 -10.04
C GLU A 169 9.04 8.18 -10.49
N TRP A 170 9.60 7.43 -9.52
CA TRP A 170 10.48 6.30 -9.83
C TRP A 170 9.75 5.20 -10.63
N ILE A 171 8.50 4.87 -10.25
CA ILE A 171 7.69 3.89 -10.99
C ILE A 171 7.45 4.36 -12.42
N LEU A 172 6.99 5.60 -12.60
CA LEU A 172 6.63 6.13 -13.90
C LEU A 172 7.84 6.33 -14.82
N TYR A 173 9.02 6.62 -14.25
CA TYR A 173 10.27 6.75 -15.01
C TYR A 173 10.79 5.38 -15.49
N ASN A 174 10.76 4.36 -14.62
CA ASN A 174 11.35 3.05 -14.95
C ASN A 174 10.41 2.16 -15.77
N HIS A 175 9.12 2.49 -15.78
CA HIS A 175 8.11 1.80 -16.59
C HIS A 175 7.26 2.81 -17.35
N PRO A 176 7.89 3.62 -18.27
CA PRO A 176 7.13 4.52 -19.13
C PRO A 176 6.12 3.69 -19.91
N PHE A 177 4.93 4.26 -20.12
CA PHE A 177 3.86 3.68 -20.91
C PHE A 177 4.40 3.01 -22.17
N SER A 178 4.05 1.77 -22.42
CA SER A 178 3.94 1.29 -23.78
C SER A 178 2.79 2.08 -24.41
N ILE A 179 3.11 3.11 -25.19
CA ILE A 179 2.13 3.74 -26.06
C ILE A 179 1.56 2.59 -26.90
N PRO A 180 0.22 2.38 -26.92
CA PRO A 180 -0.34 1.39 -27.83
C PRO A 180 0.12 1.71 -29.26
N ASP A 181 0.62 0.71 -30.00
CA ASP A 181 1.09 0.81 -31.40
C ASP A 181 -0.02 1.22 -32.39
N SER A 182 -0.98 2.06 -31.97
CA SER A 182 -2.12 2.48 -32.78
C SER A 182 -1.94 3.84 -33.47
N PHE A 183 -0.72 4.38 -33.51
CA PHE A 183 -0.37 5.58 -34.29
C PHE A 183 0.91 5.38 -35.13
N ALA A 184 1.13 4.20 -35.69
CA ALA A 184 2.10 4.01 -36.76
C ALA A 184 1.36 3.80 -38.10
#